data_ab0ed5616ea72f3b0dd4662c7d355e8f
#
_entry.id   ab0ed5616ea72f3b0dd4662c7d355e8f
#
_cell.length_a   1.000
_cell.length_b   1.000
_cell.length_c   1.000
_cell.angle_alpha   90.00
_cell.angle_beta   90.00
_cell.angle_gamma   90.00
#
_symmetry.space_group_name_H-M   'P 1'
#
loop_
_entity.id
_entity.type
_entity.pdbx_description
1 polymer ?
#
loop_
_entity_poly.entity_id
_entity_poly.type
_entity_poly.pdbx_seq_one_letter_code
_entity_poly.pdbx_strand_id
1 'polypeptide(L)'
;WEDKEATLEITQEEFAVWAEPLLLRLRRPLERALRDARVLPQQVDQIIMVGGATRIPVVRKLVTKLFGRFPSTSVQPDEAIVRGACVQAGLKAKDVSLKEIVLTDVCPFSLGIAVENDEQFSPILERNIVIPASKVNTYTAMNKGQREIIVKIYQGEHRLCKENIFLGELNVPLPPNNDYLSIEVRFSYNPNGILEVDIEVPSTGEKLQKVIVNHQNVMSTEQIEQARQQLQELKIHPRDTLMNKSLLLRAERLFSEYTGDLRLQIGERTQQFNYILNLQDPRQIREAQQHFEAFLNEIEDLSLFEEY
;
A
#
# COMPACT_ATOMS: atom_id res chain seq x y z
N TRP A 1 -25.60 15.82 -39.22
CA TRP A 1 -26.21 14.93 -40.19
C TRP A 1 -26.93 15.76 -41.19
N GLU A 2 -26.39 15.86 -42.40
CA GLU A 2 -26.98 16.50 -43.57
C GLU A 2 -27.60 17.89 -43.28
N ASP A 3 -26.78 18.92 -42.98
CA ASP A 3 -27.13 20.37 -42.89
C ASP A 3 -28.41 20.70 -42.08
N LYS A 4 -28.77 19.86 -41.09
CA LYS A 4 -29.88 20.15 -40.17
C LYS A 4 -29.35 20.54 -38.81
N GLU A 5 -29.48 21.82 -38.48
CA GLU A 5 -29.25 22.30 -37.10
C GLU A 5 -30.47 21.94 -36.25
N ALA A 6 -30.20 21.34 -35.11
CA ALA A 6 -31.23 21.14 -34.05
C ALA A 6 -30.77 21.93 -32.81
N THR A 7 -31.61 22.87 -32.37
CA THR A 7 -31.35 23.63 -31.15
C THR A 7 -32.21 23.02 -30.03
N LEU A 8 -31.54 22.68 -28.94
CA LEU A 8 -32.18 22.19 -27.71
C LEU A 8 -31.84 23.17 -26.58
N GLU A 9 -32.90 23.70 -25.95
CA GLU A 9 -32.76 24.50 -24.72
C GLU A 9 -32.91 23.58 -23.51
N ILE A 10 -31.93 23.63 -22.59
CA ILE A 10 -31.90 22.83 -21.38
C ILE A 10 -31.70 23.78 -20.20
N THR A 11 -32.58 23.70 -19.22
CA THR A 11 -32.43 24.43 -17.96
C THR A 11 -31.36 23.79 -17.07
N GLN A 12 -30.84 24.55 -16.11
CA GLN A 12 -29.89 24.03 -15.13
C GLN A 12 -30.48 22.93 -14.26
N GLU A 13 -31.79 23.03 -13.95
CA GLU A 13 -32.57 22.07 -13.18
C GLU A 13 -32.70 20.73 -13.94
N GLU A 14 -33.08 20.78 -15.21
CA GLU A 14 -33.17 19.58 -16.05
C GLU A 14 -31.81 18.90 -16.21
N PHE A 15 -30.76 19.67 -16.43
CA PHE A 15 -29.40 19.12 -16.46
C PHE A 15 -29.02 18.45 -15.15
N ALA A 16 -29.38 19.05 -14.00
CA ALA A 16 -29.08 18.48 -12.70
C ALA A 16 -29.75 17.12 -12.48
N VAL A 17 -31.02 16.97 -12.94
CA VAL A 17 -31.75 15.70 -12.88
C VAL A 17 -31.09 14.64 -13.78
N TRP A 18 -30.73 15.00 -15.02
CA TRP A 18 -30.08 14.06 -15.91
C TRP A 18 -28.67 13.66 -15.45
N ALA A 19 -27.96 14.58 -14.78
CA ALA A 19 -26.63 14.32 -14.24
C ALA A 19 -26.62 13.49 -12.95
N GLU A 20 -27.77 13.28 -12.28
CA GLU A 20 -27.83 12.63 -10.97
C GLU A 20 -27.13 11.27 -10.92
N PRO A 21 -27.28 10.32 -11.87
CA PRO A 21 -26.57 9.05 -11.86
C PRO A 21 -25.05 9.21 -11.90
N LEU A 22 -24.54 10.23 -12.62
CA LEU A 22 -23.11 10.54 -12.71
C LEU A 22 -22.61 11.18 -11.40
N LEU A 23 -23.43 12.06 -10.79
CA LEU A 23 -23.11 12.67 -9.51
C LEU A 23 -22.98 11.64 -8.39
N LEU A 24 -23.84 10.61 -8.37
CA LEU A 24 -23.71 9.48 -7.45
C LEU A 24 -22.41 8.70 -7.66
N ARG A 25 -21.97 8.53 -8.90
CA ARG A 25 -20.67 7.90 -9.21
C ARG A 25 -19.51 8.75 -8.74
N LEU A 26 -19.57 10.08 -8.84
CA LEU A 26 -18.55 11.00 -8.33
C LEU A 26 -18.47 11.00 -6.80
N ARG A 27 -19.58 10.80 -6.12
CA ARG A 27 -19.65 10.78 -4.65
C ARG A 27 -18.92 9.58 -4.04
N ARG A 28 -19.02 8.40 -4.65
CA ARG A 28 -18.44 7.15 -4.14
C ARG A 28 -16.94 7.20 -3.84
N PRO A 29 -16.05 7.70 -4.76
CA PRO A 29 -14.63 7.84 -4.47
C PRO A 29 -14.33 8.79 -3.31
N LEU A 30 -15.08 9.88 -3.17
CA LEU A 30 -14.92 10.84 -2.07
C LEU A 30 -15.25 10.19 -0.72
N GLU A 31 -16.39 9.50 -0.62
CA GLU A 31 -16.77 8.77 0.59
C GLU A 31 -15.80 7.64 0.93
N ARG A 32 -15.26 6.96 -0.10
CA ARG A 32 -14.24 5.93 0.09
C ARG A 32 -12.96 6.52 0.66
N ALA A 33 -12.46 7.63 0.09
CA ALA A 33 -11.26 8.31 0.58
C ALA A 33 -11.38 8.77 2.02
N LEU A 34 -12.54 9.33 2.41
CA LEU A 34 -12.83 9.74 3.79
C LEU A 34 -12.81 8.54 4.75
N ARG A 35 -13.42 7.42 4.37
CA ARG A 35 -13.41 6.18 5.17
C ARG A 35 -12.01 5.61 5.32
N ASP A 36 -11.25 5.53 4.23
CA ASP A 36 -9.89 5.00 4.24
C ASP A 36 -8.96 5.85 5.12
N ALA A 37 -9.13 7.18 5.07
CA ALA A 37 -8.42 8.13 5.91
C ALA A 37 -8.93 8.17 7.37
N ARG A 38 -10.09 7.57 7.66
CA ARG A 38 -10.80 7.67 8.95
C ARG A 38 -11.06 9.14 9.36
N VAL A 39 -11.39 9.99 8.38
CA VAL A 39 -11.63 11.42 8.55
C VAL A 39 -13.09 11.72 8.27
N LEU A 40 -13.73 12.50 9.14
CA LEU A 40 -15.07 13.02 8.90
C LEU A 40 -15.03 14.19 7.91
N PRO A 41 -16.07 14.41 7.08
CA PRO A 41 -16.08 15.54 6.14
C PRO A 41 -15.80 16.90 6.77
N GLN A 42 -16.23 17.11 8.02
CA GLN A 42 -16.02 18.36 8.77
C GLN A 42 -14.59 18.58 9.22
N GLN A 43 -13.78 17.53 9.30
CA GLN A 43 -12.37 17.56 9.69
C GLN A 43 -11.44 17.90 8.51
N VAL A 44 -11.98 18.00 7.29
CA VAL A 44 -11.21 18.39 6.11
C VAL A 44 -11.03 19.91 6.12
N ASP A 45 -9.80 20.37 6.22
CA ASP A 45 -9.48 21.81 6.33
C ASP A 45 -9.72 22.55 5.02
N GLN A 46 -9.30 21.98 3.90
CA GLN A 46 -9.41 22.58 2.57
C GLN A 46 -9.91 21.59 1.53
N ILE A 47 -10.75 22.10 0.63
CA ILE A 47 -11.24 21.36 -0.52
C ILE A 47 -10.72 22.05 -1.76
N ILE A 48 -9.87 21.38 -2.51
CA ILE A 48 -9.31 21.90 -3.75
C ILE A 48 -9.92 21.12 -4.91
N MET A 49 -10.53 21.85 -5.85
CA MET A 49 -11.14 21.28 -7.03
C MET A 49 -10.21 21.45 -8.23
N VAL A 50 -9.92 20.35 -8.95
CA VAL A 50 -8.97 20.29 -10.06
C VAL A 50 -9.63 19.70 -11.29
N GLY A 51 -9.33 20.28 -12.46
CA GLY A 51 -9.85 19.88 -13.77
C GLY A 51 -11.10 20.65 -14.18
N GLY A 52 -11.30 20.85 -15.48
CA GLY A 52 -12.34 21.69 -16.08
C GLY A 52 -13.77 21.28 -15.68
N ALA A 53 -14.04 19.98 -15.53
CA ALA A 53 -15.35 19.47 -15.10
C ALA A 53 -15.78 19.96 -13.71
N THR A 54 -14.84 20.38 -12.84
CA THR A 54 -15.13 20.92 -11.52
C THR A 54 -15.74 22.32 -11.55
N ARG A 55 -15.73 22.97 -12.71
CA ARG A 55 -16.42 24.26 -12.95
C ARG A 55 -17.94 24.10 -13.06
N ILE A 56 -18.44 22.88 -13.32
CA ILE A 56 -19.87 22.60 -13.48
C ILE A 56 -20.58 22.86 -12.15
N PRO A 57 -21.62 23.72 -12.10
CA PRO A 57 -22.26 24.13 -10.85
C PRO A 57 -22.80 22.97 -10.01
N VAL A 58 -23.39 21.93 -10.65
CA VAL A 58 -23.93 20.76 -9.93
C VAL A 58 -22.84 19.93 -9.25
N VAL A 59 -21.63 19.88 -9.81
CA VAL A 59 -20.47 19.21 -9.19
C VAL A 59 -20.02 19.99 -7.95
N ARG A 60 -19.91 21.31 -8.06
CA ARG A 60 -19.54 22.18 -6.92
C ARG A 60 -20.58 22.08 -5.80
N LYS A 61 -21.88 22.06 -6.16
CA LYS A 61 -22.99 21.90 -5.19
C LYS A 61 -22.92 20.55 -4.48
N LEU A 62 -22.62 19.45 -5.20
CA LEU A 62 -22.43 18.13 -4.63
C LEU A 62 -21.30 18.13 -3.57
N VAL A 63 -20.13 18.67 -3.92
CA VAL A 63 -18.97 18.74 -3.03
C VAL A 63 -19.29 19.60 -1.80
N THR A 64 -19.86 20.79 -2.01
CA THR A 64 -20.27 21.67 -0.91
C THR A 64 -21.25 20.99 0.05
N LYS A 65 -22.22 20.24 -0.48
CA LYS A 65 -23.19 19.49 0.33
C LYS A 65 -22.53 18.36 1.11
N LEU A 66 -21.55 17.66 0.52
CA LEU A 66 -20.86 16.54 1.17
C LEU A 66 -19.98 17.00 2.35
N PHE A 67 -19.26 18.10 2.17
CA PHE A 67 -18.29 18.59 3.15
C PHE A 67 -18.83 19.70 4.07
N GLY A 68 -20.02 20.24 3.79
CA GLY A 68 -20.59 21.35 4.56
C GLY A 68 -19.85 22.68 4.41
N ARG A 69 -18.94 22.81 3.44
CA ARG A 69 -18.14 24.03 3.17
C ARG A 69 -17.86 24.21 1.68
N PHE A 70 -17.59 25.45 1.29
CA PHE A 70 -17.26 25.77 -0.10
C PHE A 70 -15.84 25.33 -0.44
N PRO A 71 -15.63 24.81 -1.68
CA PRO A 71 -14.28 24.58 -2.19
C PRO A 71 -13.45 25.86 -2.25
N SER A 72 -12.15 25.72 -1.96
CA SER A 72 -11.19 26.82 -2.06
C SER A 72 -11.05 27.32 -3.49
N THR A 73 -10.91 28.62 -3.65
CA THR A 73 -10.63 29.30 -4.93
C THR A 73 -9.17 29.68 -5.10
N SER A 74 -8.30 29.27 -4.16
CA SER A 74 -6.88 29.64 -4.16
C SER A 74 -6.07 29.01 -5.29
N VAL A 75 -6.57 27.93 -5.89
CA VAL A 75 -5.91 27.22 -6.99
C VAL A 75 -6.78 27.29 -8.23
N GLN A 76 -6.19 27.65 -9.38
CA GLN A 76 -6.83 27.59 -10.68
C GLN A 76 -6.99 26.12 -11.08
N PRO A 77 -8.24 25.61 -11.28
CA PRO A 77 -8.47 24.20 -11.58
C PRO A 77 -7.73 23.68 -12.83
N ASP A 78 -7.58 24.51 -13.84
CA ASP A 78 -6.95 24.15 -15.12
C ASP A 78 -5.41 24.13 -15.03
N GLU A 79 -4.82 24.90 -14.11
CA GLU A 79 -3.37 25.01 -13.95
C GLU A 79 -2.81 24.13 -12.84
N ALA A 80 -3.64 23.61 -11.97
CA ALA A 80 -3.20 22.86 -10.76
C ALA A 80 -2.26 21.70 -11.12
N ILE A 81 -2.57 20.96 -12.17
CA ILE A 81 -1.78 19.78 -12.60
C ILE A 81 -0.41 20.22 -13.15
N VAL A 82 -0.35 21.24 -14.01
CA VAL A 82 0.92 21.71 -14.58
C VAL A 82 1.82 22.33 -13.50
N ARG A 83 1.25 23.06 -12.56
CA ARG A 83 2.01 23.60 -11.42
C ARG A 83 2.58 22.49 -10.55
N GLY A 84 1.78 21.46 -10.25
CA GLY A 84 2.24 20.28 -9.53
C GLY A 84 3.35 19.52 -10.27
N ALA A 85 3.24 19.38 -11.60
CA ALA A 85 4.27 18.77 -12.42
C ALA A 85 5.60 19.56 -12.37
N CYS A 86 5.54 20.90 -12.37
CA CYS A 86 6.74 21.75 -12.20
C CYS A 86 7.41 21.51 -10.85
N VAL A 87 6.63 21.43 -9.75
CA VAL A 87 7.17 21.12 -8.42
C VAL A 87 7.84 19.74 -8.41
N GLN A 88 7.19 18.74 -9.00
CA GLN A 88 7.74 17.39 -9.09
C GLN A 88 9.02 17.33 -9.92
N ALA A 89 9.10 18.08 -11.01
CA ALA A 89 10.32 18.20 -11.80
C ALA A 89 11.46 18.84 -10.98
N GLY A 90 11.17 19.88 -10.21
CA GLY A 90 12.12 20.52 -9.29
C GLY A 90 12.63 19.57 -8.21
N LEU A 91 11.74 18.78 -7.58
CA LEU A 91 12.10 17.74 -6.61
C LEU A 91 13.04 16.70 -7.22
N LYS A 92 12.74 16.25 -8.45
CA LYS A 92 13.59 15.29 -9.18
C LYS A 92 14.95 15.90 -9.54
N ALA A 93 15.00 17.19 -9.87
CA ALA A 93 16.22 17.96 -10.13
C ALA A 93 16.99 18.30 -8.83
N LYS A 94 16.46 17.95 -7.64
CA LYS A 94 17.03 18.29 -6.32
C LYS A 94 17.21 19.79 -6.12
N ASP A 95 16.23 20.58 -6.55
CA ASP A 95 16.22 22.04 -6.35
C ASP A 95 16.30 22.37 -4.87
N VAL A 96 17.19 23.30 -4.52
CA VAL A 96 17.48 23.68 -3.12
C VAL A 96 16.24 24.29 -2.45
N SER A 97 15.40 25.02 -3.19
CA SER A 97 14.19 25.66 -2.66
C SER A 97 13.09 24.64 -2.26
N LEU A 98 13.18 23.39 -2.72
CA LEU A 98 12.21 22.35 -2.48
C LEU A 98 12.69 21.27 -1.48
N LYS A 99 13.83 21.45 -0.83
CA LYS A 99 14.44 20.45 0.07
C LYS A 99 13.56 19.98 1.21
N GLU A 100 12.66 20.85 1.69
CA GLU A 100 11.75 20.54 2.80
C GLU A 100 10.46 19.84 2.36
N ILE A 101 10.22 19.75 1.04
CA ILE A 101 9.02 19.13 0.49
C ILE A 101 9.26 17.63 0.30
N VAL A 102 8.50 16.83 1.03
CA VAL A 102 8.48 15.36 0.86
C VAL A 102 7.15 14.94 0.27
N LEU A 103 7.19 14.31 -0.90
CA LEU A 103 6.03 13.68 -1.50
C LEU A 103 6.05 12.19 -1.17
N THR A 104 5.06 11.74 -0.41
CA THR A 104 4.87 10.33 -0.09
C THR A 104 3.66 9.82 -0.86
N ASP A 105 3.87 8.82 -1.68
CA ASP A 105 2.82 8.18 -2.47
C ASP A 105 2.35 6.87 -1.82
N VAL A 106 1.19 6.37 -2.24
CA VAL A 106 0.59 5.13 -1.73
C VAL A 106 0.17 4.22 -2.88
N CYS A 107 0.12 2.92 -2.62
CA CYS A 107 -0.42 1.95 -3.56
C CYS A 107 -1.92 2.23 -3.76
N PRO A 108 -2.38 2.54 -4.99
CA PRO A 108 -3.77 2.97 -5.22
C PRO A 108 -4.78 1.82 -5.18
N PHE A 109 -4.31 0.57 -5.23
CA PHE A 109 -5.12 -0.64 -5.22
C PHE A 109 -4.38 -1.79 -4.54
N SER A 110 -5.12 -2.80 -4.07
CA SER A 110 -4.53 -4.01 -3.52
C SER A 110 -3.97 -4.90 -4.62
N LEU A 111 -2.80 -5.47 -4.35
CA LEU A 111 -2.10 -6.43 -5.21
C LEU A 111 -1.95 -7.74 -4.44
N GLY A 112 -2.24 -8.85 -5.07
CA GLY A 112 -2.22 -10.15 -4.42
C GLY A 112 -2.35 -11.30 -5.40
N ILE A 113 -2.62 -12.49 -4.87
CA ILE A 113 -2.72 -13.72 -5.64
C ILE A 113 -4.06 -14.41 -5.44
N ALA A 114 -4.36 -15.33 -6.35
CA ALA A 114 -5.48 -16.26 -6.21
C ALA A 114 -5.13 -17.38 -5.22
N VAL A 115 -6.09 -17.75 -4.39
CA VAL A 115 -6.05 -18.89 -3.48
C VAL A 115 -7.36 -19.69 -3.59
N GLU A 116 -7.46 -20.83 -2.91
CA GLU A 116 -8.68 -21.66 -2.88
C GLU A 116 -9.22 -21.98 -4.29
N ASN A 117 -8.46 -22.76 -5.06
CA ASN A 117 -8.79 -23.14 -6.44
C ASN A 117 -8.95 -21.93 -7.40
N ASP A 118 -8.17 -20.88 -7.22
CA ASP A 118 -8.22 -19.66 -8.01
C ASP A 118 -9.49 -18.78 -7.81
N GLU A 119 -10.30 -19.08 -6.82
CA GLU A 119 -11.54 -18.34 -6.61
C GLU A 119 -11.38 -17.10 -5.73
N GLN A 120 -10.61 -17.20 -4.66
CA GLN A 120 -10.47 -16.14 -3.69
C GLN A 120 -9.20 -15.32 -3.89
N PHE A 121 -9.32 -14.02 -3.67
CA PHE A 121 -8.21 -13.07 -3.73
C PHE A 121 -7.57 -12.90 -2.35
N SER A 122 -6.27 -13.18 -2.26
CA SER A 122 -5.44 -12.95 -1.08
C SER A 122 -4.52 -11.75 -1.33
N PRO A 123 -4.79 -10.58 -0.73
CA PRO A 123 -3.92 -9.41 -0.89
C PRO A 123 -2.60 -9.60 -0.15
N ILE A 124 -1.50 -9.21 -0.79
CA ILE A 124 -0.15 -9.14 -0.22
C ILE A 124 0.23 -7.69 0.06
N LEU A 125 0.06 -6.81 -0.93
CA LEU A 125 0.14 -5.37 -0.76
C LEU A 125 -1.26 -4.79 -0.79
N GLU A 126 -1.71 -4.25 0.33
CA GLU A 126 -3.02 -3.61 0.41
C GLU A 126 -2.96 -2.17 -0.15
N ARG A 127 -4.09 -1.68 -0.67
CA ARG A 127 -4.19 -0.27 -1.05
C ARG A 127 -3.87 0.64 0.14
N ASN A 128 -3.43 1.85 -0.16
CA ASN A 128 -3.03 2.89 0.80
C ASN A 128 -1.75 2.56 1.60
N ILE A 129 -1.08 1.43 1.34
CA ILE A 129 0.28 1.23 1.86
C ILE A 129 1.22 2.24 1.20
N VAL A 130 2.10 2.84 2.00
CA VAL A 130 3.13 3.77 1.48
C VAL A 130 4.07 3.04 0.54
N ILE A 131 4.35 3.63 -0.61
CA ILE A 131 5.28 3.08 -1.60
C ILE A 131 6.56 3.95 -1.68
N PRO A 132 7.72 3.35 -1.98
CA PRO A 132 7.93 1.94 -2.35
C PRO A 132 7.72 0.98 -1.17
N ALA A 133 7.15 -0.20 -1.45
CA ALA A 133 6.84 -1.21 -0.44
C ALA A 133 7.22 -2.61 -0.89
N SER A 134 7.59 -3.46 0.05
CA SER A 134 7.83 -4.88 -0.17
C SER A 134 7.21 -5.69 0.97
N LYS A 135 6.38 -6.69 0.62
CA LYS A 135 5.78 -7.63 1.59
C LYS A 135 5.87 -9.06 1.10
N VAL A 136 5.99 -9.97 2.02
CA VAL A 136 6.03 -11.41 1.77
C VAL A 136 4.94 -12.12 2.56
N ASN A 137 4.24 -13.05 1.91
CA ASN A 137 3.31 -13.96 2.55
C ASN A 137 3.69 -15.40 2.20
N THR A 138 3.43 -16.32 3.13
CA THR A 138 3.65 -17.76 2.93
C THR A 138 2.34 -18.43 2.55
N TYR A 139 2.39 -19.26 1.52
CA TYR A 139 1.26 -20.07 1.03
C TYR A 139 1.66 -21.53 0.98
N THR A 140 0.70 -22.41 1.24
CA THR A 140 0.93 -23.85 1.29
C THR A 140 0.22 -24.52 0.12
N ALA A 141 0.86 -25.52 -0.48
CA ALA A 141 0.27 -26.34 -1.52
C ALA A 141 -1.05 -26.97 -1.04
N MET A 142 -2.05 -27.04 -1.92
CA MET A 142 -3.37 -27.58 -1.57
C MET A 142 -3.37 -29.08 -1.36
N ASN A 143 -2.52 -29.80 -2.09
CA ASN A 143 -2.46 -31.25 -2.07
C ASN A 143 -1.07 -31.74 -1.67
N LYS A 144 -1.04 -32.84 -0.92
CA LYS A 144 0.22 -33.56 -0.66
C LYS A 144 0.81 -34.06 -1.97
N GLY A 145 2.12 -33.94 -2.11
CA GLY A 145 2.83 -34.43 -3.28
C GLY A 145 2.59 -33.61 -4.56
N GLN A 146 2.02 -32.40 -4.44
CA GLN A 146 1.84 -31.49 -5.55
C GLN A 146 3.19 -31.18 -6.21
N ARG A 147 3.23 -31.18 -7.55
CA ARG A 147 4.47 -31.00 -8.33
C ARG A 147 4.68 -29.60 -8.84
N GLU A 148 3.65 -28.78 -8.80
CA GLU A 148 3.68 -27.38 -9.24
C GLU A 148 2.60 -26.57 -8.55
N ILE A 149 2.84 -25.27 -8.41
CA ILE A 149 1.85 -24.27 -7.99
C ILE A 149 1.79 -23.20 -9.06
N ILE A 150 0.60 -22.92 -9.59
CA ILE A 150 0.38 -21.79 -10.49
C ILE A 150 -0.04 -20.59 -9.63
N VAL A 151 0.83 -19.60 -9.55
CA VAL A 151 0.57 -18.37 -8.82
C VAL A 151 -0.01 -17.33 -9.77
N LYS A 152 -1.32 -17.09 -9.68
CA LYS A 152 -2.04 -16.10 -10.49
C LYS A 152 -2.12 -14.78 -9.75
N ILE A 153 -1.69 -13.70 -10.40
CA ILE A 153 -1.50 -12.37 -9.83
C ILE A 153 -2.65 -11.47 -10.24
N TYR A 154 -3.25 -10.80 -9.27
CA TYR A 154 -4.41 -9.93 -9.47
C TYR A 154 -4.23 -8.57 -8.80
N GLN A 155 -4.99 -7.60 -9.33
CA GLN A 155 -5.13 -6.25 -8.81
C GLN A 155 -6.60 -5.96 -8.56
N GLY A 156 -6.97 -5.48 -7.38
CA GLY A 156 -8.33 -5.06 -7.08
C GLY A 156 -8.71 -5.20 -5.61
N GLU A 157 -9.99 -4.96 -5.32
CA GLU A 157 -10.53 -4.92 -3.96
C GLU A 157 -11.64 -5.95 -3.72
N HIS A 158 -11.97 -6.73 -4.73
CA HIS A 158 -13.03 -7.72 -4.62
C HIS A 158 -12.49 -9.01 -4.01
N ARG A 159 -13.31 -9.67 -3.20
CA ARG A 159 -12.97 -10.96 -2.59
C ARG A 159 -12.77 -12.07 -3.63
N LEU A 160 -13.52 -12.02 -4.73
CA LEU A 160 -13.44 -13.01 -5.80
C LEU A 160 -12.47 -12.54 -6.90
N CYS A 161 -11.56 -13.41 -7.30
CA CYS A 161 -10.55 -13.14 -8.33
C CYS A 161 -11.16 -12.69 -9.67
N LYS A 162 -12.29 -13.29 -10.08
CA LYS A 162 -12.99 -12.94 -11.33
C LYS A 162 -13.46 -11.49 -11.44
N GLU A 163 -13.63 -10.81 -10.31
CA GLU A 163 -14.05 -9.40 -10.23
C GLU A 163 -12.83 -8.45 -10.16
N ASN A 164 -11.62 -9.00 -10.12
CA ASN A 164 -10.36 -8.27 -10.08
C ASN A 164 -9.64 -8.35 -11.43
N ILE A 165 -8.67 -7.46 -11.62
CA ILE A 165 -7.89 -7.40 -12.86
C ILE A 165 -6.77 -8.44 -12.79
N PHE A 166 -6.74 -9.38 -13.73
CA PHE A 166 -5.65 -10.33 -13.89
C PHE A 166 -4.42 -9.64 -14.47
N LEU A 167 -3.26 -9.79 -13.80
CA LEU A 167 -2.00 -9.19 -14.21
C LEU A 167 -1.02 -10.21 -14.83
N GLY A 168 -1.17 -11.48 -14.53
CA GLY A 168 -0.32 -12.54 -15.05
C GLY A 168 -0.19 -13.71 -14.09
N GLU A 169 0.62 -14.71 -14.48
CA GLU A 169 0.86 -15.90 -13.69
C GLU A 169 2.31 -16.35 -13.73
N LEU A 170 2.71 -17.12 -12.71
CA LEU A 170 3.99 -17.82 -12.59
C LEU A 170 3.73 -19.27 -12.27
N ASN A 171 4.37 -20.18 -13.02
CA ASN A 171 4.39 -21.58 -12.71
C ASN A 171 5.61 -21.90 -11.84
N VAL A 172 5.37 -22.41 -10.64
CA VAL A 172 6.39 -22.71 -9.62
C VAL A 172 6.52 -24.22 -9.52
N PRO A 173 7.59 -24.82 -10.04
CA PRO A 173 7.84 -26.25 -9.88
C PRO A 173 8.14 -26.56 -8.41
N LEU A 174 7.60 -27.65 -7.91
CA LEU A 174 7.87 -28.16 -6.57
C LEU A 174 8.68 -29.44 -6.64
N PRO A 175 9.62 -29.65 -5.69
CA PRO A 175 10.39 -30.89 -5.64
C PRO A 175 9.48 -32.09 -5.35
N PRO A 176 9.90 -33.28 -5.75
CA PRO A 176 9.20 -34.52 -5.36
C PRO A 176 9.08 -34.62 -3.85
N ASN A 177 7.86 -34.74 -3.36
CA ASN A 177 7.57 -34.79 -1.93
C ASN A 177 6.30 -35.61 -1.68
N ASN A 178 6.07 -35.97 -0.42
CA ASN A 178 4.86 -36.64 0.04
C ASN A 178 4.12 -35.81 1.10
N ASP A 179 4.41 -34.50 1.19
CA ASP A 179 3.84 -33.60 2.19
C ASP A 179 3.31 -32.31 1.54
N TYR A 180 2.77 -31.41 2.35
CA TYR A 180 2.38 -30.05 1.94
C TYR A 180 3.62 -29.16 1.91
N LEU A 181 4.01 -28.70 0.73
CA LEU A 181 5.10 -27.72 0.62
C LEU A 181 4.57 -26.31 0.67
N SER A 182 5.36 -25.42 1.26
CA SER A 182 5.09 -23.98 1.29
C SER A 182 5.93 -23.24 0.25
N ILE A 183 5.38 -22.14 -0.23
CA ILE A 183 6.08 -21.14 -1.03
C ILE A 183 5.97 -19.80 -0.32
N GLU A 184 7.00 -18.98 -0.43
CA GLU A 184 6.98 -17.58 -0.04
C GLU A 184 6.78 -16.72 -1.28
N VAL A 185 5.76 -15.87 -1.27
CA VAL A 185 5.45 -14.96 -2.37
C VAL A 185 5.66 -13.53 -1.87
N ARG A 186 6.64 -12.85 -2.45
CA ARG A 186 6.98 -11.47 -2.16
C ARG A 186 6.53 -10.56 -3.28
N PHE A 187 5.83 -9.49 -2.91
CA PHE A 187 5.49 -8.40 -3.81
C PHE A 187 6.29 -7.16 -3.43
N SER A 188 6.97 -6.56 -4.40
CA SER A 188 7.66 -5.29 -4.24
C SER A 188 7.13 -4.31 -5.29
N TYR A 189 6.64 -3.15 -4.84
CA TYR A 189 5.97 -2.17 -5.70
C TYR A 189 6.54 -0.77 -5.50
N ASN A 190 6.78 -0.05 -6.58
CA ASN A 190 7.39 1.27 -6.55
C ASN A 190 6.49 2.39 -7.13
N PRO A 191 6.84 3.69 -6.92
CA PRO A 191 6.06 4.82 -7.44
C PRO A 191 5.98 4.88 -8.97
N ASN A 192 6.85 4.18 -9.69
CA ASN A 192 6.82 4.12 -11.15
C ASN A 192 5.82 3.08 -11.70
N GLY A 193 5.10 2.38 -10.82
CA GLY A 193 4.11 1.37 -11.23
C GLY A 193 4.72 0.00 -11.58
N ILE A 194 5.96 -0.27 -11.16
CA ILE A 194 6.62 -1.56 -11.33
C ILE A 194 6.27 -2.46 -10.17
N LEU A 195 5.65 -3.60 -10.45
CA LEU A 195 5.45 -4.70 -9.53
C LEU A 195 6.46 -5.81 -9.82
N GLU A 196 7.31 -6.10 -8.85
CA GLU A 196 8.20 -7.25 -8.86
C GLU A 196 7.62 -8.33 -7.95
N VAL A 197 7.52 -9.53 -8.50
CA VAL A 197 7.02 -10.71 -7.79
C VAL A 197 8.15 -11.72 -7.70
N ASP A 198 8.59 -11.98 -6.47
CA ASP A 198 9.57 -13.02 -6.16
C ASP A 198 8.84 -14.18 -5.48
N ILE A 199 9.17 -15.39 -5.89
CA ILE A 199 8.66 -16.61 -5.26
C ILE A 199 9.85 -17.45 -4.86
N GLU A 200 9.87 -17.86 -3.60
CA GLU A 200 10.89 -18.76 -3.04
C GLU A 200 10.23 -20.04 -2.55
N VAL A 201 10.85 -21.16 -2.84
CA VAL A 201 10.48 -22.48 -2.29
C VAL A 201 11.45 -22.77 -1.15
N PRO A 202 11.09 -22.56 0.14
CA PRO A 202 12.03 -22.64 1.26
C PRO A 202 12.72 -23.99 1.41
N SER A 203 12.04 -25.09 0.99
CA SER A 203 12.59 -26.45 1.07
C SER A 203 13.75 -26.72 0.12
N THR A 204 13.85 -25.99 -0.99
CA THR A 204 14.93 -26.15 -2.01
C THR A 204 15.81 -24.92 -2.13
N GLY A 205 15.34 -23.76 -1.67
CA GLY A 205 15.98 -22.46 -1.90
C GLY A 205 15.82 -21.98 -3.34
N GLU A 206 14.98 -22.63 -4.15
CA GLU A 206 14.70 -22.22 -5.53
C GLU A 206 13.94 -20.90 -5.55
N LYS A 207 14.37 -19.98 -6.42
CA LYS A 207 13.80 -18.63 -6.55
C LYS A 207 13.35 -18.37 -7.97
N LEU A 208 12.12 -17.89 -8.09
CA LEU A 208 11.53 -17.45 -9.36
C LEU A 208 11.18 -15.96 -9.23
N GLN A 209 11.31 -15.23 -10.32
CA GLN A 209 11.05 -13.80 -10.35
C GLN A 209 10.27 -13.41 -11.61
N LYS A 210 9.28 -12.54 -11.44
CA LYS A 210 8.55 -11.91 -12.54
C LYS A 210 8.41 -10.41 -12.28
N VAL A 211 8.67 -9.62 -13.30
CA VAL A 211 8.44 -8.17 -13.29
C VAL A 211 7.20 -7.86 -14.13
N ILE A 212 6.26 -7.15 -13.53
CA ILE A 212 5.03 -6.68 -14.18
C ILE A 212 5.10 -5.16 -14.21
N VAL A 213 5.03 -4.59 -15.42
CA VAL A 213 5.05 -3.15 -15.64
C VAL A 213 3.69 -2.73 -16.18
N ASN A 214 2.95 -1.91 -15.44
CA ASN A 214 1.61 -1.47 -15.81
C ASN A 214 1.59 -0.58 -17.07
N HIS A 215 2.74 0.01 -17.45
CA HIS A 215 2.88 0.91 -18.59
C HIS A 215 4.10 0.53 -19.43
N GLN A 216 4.06 -0.65 -20.07
CA GLN A 216 5.18 -1.21 -20.86
C GLN A 216 5.73 -0.29 -21.96
N ASN A 217 4.93 0.68 -22.44
CA ASN A 217 5.30 1.57 -23.53
C ASN A 217 5.97 2.89 -23.09
N VAL A 218 6.20 3.11 -21.80
CA VAL A 218 6.65 4.40 -21.26
C VAL A 218 8.05 4.33 -20.62
N MET A 219 8.54 3.14 -20.27
CA MET A 219 9.81 2.96 -19.57
C MET A 219 10.84 2.23 -20.42
N SER A 220 12.08 2.74 -20.42
CA SER A 220 13.23 2.03 -21.02
C SER A 220 13.68 0.85 -20.15
N THR A 221 14.41 -0.09 -20.75
CA THR A 221 14.97 -1.24 -20.03
C THR A 221 15.88 -0.80 -18.89
N GLU A 222 16.67 0.28 -19.10
CA GLU A 222 17.55 0.85 -18.08
C GLU A 222 16.77 1.43 -16.88
N GLN A 223 15.63 2.09 -17.17
CA GLN A 223 14.76 2.63 -16.11
C GLN A 223 14.10 1.53 -15.29
N ILE A 224 13.71 0.43 -15.92
CA ILE A 224 13.18 -0.74 -15.24
C ILE A 224 14.25 -1.35 -14.33
N GLU A 225 15.49 -1.50 -14.81
CA GLU A 225 16.57 -2.08 -14.03
C GLU A 225 17.00 -1.19 -12.85
N GLN A 226 17.06 0.13 -13.03
CA GLN A 226 17.30 1.07 -11.92
C GLN A 226 16.20 1.00 -10.84
N ALA A 227 14.94 0.91 -11.25
CA ALA A 227 13.82 0.77 -10.33
C ALA A 227 13.87 -0.56 -9.58
N ARG A 228 14.28 -1.64 -10.23
CA ARG A 228 14.50 -2.95 -9.58
C ARG A 228 15.61 -2.91 -8.53
N GLN A 229 16.72 -2.24 -8.80
CA GLN A 229 17.80 -2.07 -7.81
C GLN A 229 17.30 -1.38 -6.54
N GLN A 230 16.48 -0.33 -6.68
CA GLN A 230 15.87 0.34 -5.52
C GLN A 230 14.94 -0.57 -4.72
N LEU A 231 14.21 -1.48 -5.40
CA LEU A 231 13.35 -2.45 -4.72
C LEU A 231 14.12 -3.54 -3.98
N GLN A 232 15.34 -3.88 -4.41
CA GLN A 232 16.18 -4.89 -3.73
C GLN A 232 16.47 -4.52 -2.26
N GLU A 233 16.69 -3.23 -1.97
CA GLU A 233 16.95 -2.75 -0.60
C GLU A 233 15.75 -2.96 0.34
N LEU A 234 14.54 -3.03 -0.21
CA LEU A 234 13.30 -3.21 0.55
C LEU A 234 12.94 -4.68 0.82
N LYS A 235 13.65 -5.63 0.20
CA LYS A 235 13.33 -7.07 0.30
C LYS A 235 13.79 -7.72 1.61
N ILE A 236 14.41 -6.94 2.51
CA ILE A 236 14.76 -7.41 3.85
C ILE A 236 13.50 -7.39 4.71
N HIS A 237 13.16 -8.54 5.33
CA HIS A 237 12.04 -8.59 6.24
C HIS A 237 12.32 -7.65 7.44
N PRO A 238 11.35 -6.85 7.92
CA PRO A 238 11.58 -5.92 9.03
C PRO A 238 12.19 -6.56 10.27
N ARG A 239 11.86 -7.83 10.57
CA ARG A 239 12.45 -8.60 11.67
C ARG A 239 13.96 -8.77 11.54
N ASP A 240 14.49 -8.84 10.31
CA ASP A 240 15.90 -9.10 10.02
C ASP A 240 16.74 -7.84 9.95
N THR A 241 16.12 -6.65 10.05
CA THR A 241 16.88 -5.39 10.16
C THR A 241 17.68 -5.37 11.46
N LEU A 242 18.89 -4.83 11.41
CA LEU A 242 19.81 -4.80 12.54
C LEU A 242 19.17 -4.22 13.81
N MET A 243 18.39 -3.14 13.67
CA MET A 243 17.74 -2.47 14.80
C MET A 243 16.67 -3.36 15.45
N ASN A 244 15.76 -3.94 14.67
CA ASN A 244 14.69 -4.80 15.21
C ASN A 244 15.24 -6.08 15.81
N LYS A 245 16.25 -6.66 15.16
CA LYS A 245 16.94 -7.84 15.67
C LYS A 245 17.64 -7.55 17.00
N SER A 246 18.26 -6.38 17.15
CA SER A 246 18.87 -5.95 18.42
C SER A 246 17.82 -5.81 19.52
N LEU A 247 16.68 -5.17 19.25
CA LEU A 247 15.58 -5.03 20.22
C LEU A 247 15.01 -6.37 20.65
N LEU A 248 14.80 -7.29 19.72
CA LEU A 248 14.33 -8.66 20.05
C LEU A 248 15.34 -9.44 20.90
N LEU A 249 16.64 -9.36 20.59
CA LEU A 249 17.69 -10.00 21.40
C LEU A 249 17.80 -9.41 22.80
N ARG A 250 17.63 -8.09 22.94
CA ARG A 250 17.56 -7.43 24.28
C ARG A 250 16.37 -7.94 25.07
N ALA A 251 15.20 -8.03 24.43
CA ALA A 251 13.99 -8.53 25.08
C ALA A 251 14.13 -9.99 25.53
N GLU A 252 14.71 -10.86 24.71
CA GLU A 252 14.97 -12.27 25.08
C GLU A 252 15.94 -12.38 26.26
N ARG A 253 16.99 -11.54 26.31
CA ARG A 253 17.90 -11.47 27.44
C ARG A 253 17.13 -11.11 28.73
N LEU A 254 16.41 -9.98 28.72
CA LEU A 254 15.63 -9.52 29.87
C LEU A 254 14.56 -10.53 30.28
N PHE A 255 13.89 -11.18 29.32
CA PHE A 255 12.95 -12.26 29.60
C PHE A 255 13.58 -13.44 30.36
N SER A 256 14.87 -13.74 30.11
CA SER A 256 15.59 -14.80 30.83
C SER A 256 16.11 -14.34 32.19
N GLU A 257 16.38 -13.05 32.36
CA GLU A 257 16.91 -12.47 33.62
C GLU A 257 15.81 -12.28 34.69
N TYR A 258 14.58 -11.92 34.26
CA TYR A 258 13.48 -11.62 35.18
C TYR A 258 12.51 -12.81 35.39
N THR A 259 11.74 -12.74 36.47
CA THR A 259 10.69 -13.71 36.84
C THR A 259 9.39 -12.97 37.21
N GLY A 260 8.29 -13.71 37.37
CA GLY A 260 7.00 -13.16 37.82
C GLY A 260 6.38 -12.21 36.79
N ASP A 261 5.77 -11.12 37.27
CA ASP A 261 4.97 -10.20 36.45
C ASP A 261 5.79 -9.45 35.39
N LEU A 262 7.03 -9.07 35.70
CA LEU A 262 7.92 -8.41 34.75
C LEU A 262 8.23 -9.33 33.56
N ARG A 263 8.51 -10.59 33.80
CA ARG A 263 8.72 -11.59 32.74
C ARG A 263 7.50 -11.72 31.85
N LEU A 264 6.30 -11.75 32.43
CA LEU A 264 5.06 -11.81 31.65
C LEU A 264 4.89 -10.56 30.76
N GLN A 265 5.12 -9.36 31.30
CA GLN A 265 5.05 -8.11 30.54
C GLN A 265 6.05 -8.07 29.39
N ILE A 266 7.30 -8.49 29.61
CA ILE A 266 8.32 -8.57 28.56
C ILE A 266 7.85 -9.53 27.47
N GLY A 267 7.31 -10.70 27.82
CA GLY A 267 6.79 -11.68 26.87
C GLY A 267 5.65 -11.12 26.01
N GLU A 268 4.65 -10.50 26.63
CA GLU A 268 3.51 -9.88 25.94
C GLU A 268 3.93 -8.76 24.99
N ARG A 269 4.81 -7.85 25.44
CA ARG A 269 5.34 -6.76 24.61
C ARG A 269 6.17 -7.28 23.44
N THR A 270 6.95 -8.32 23.65
CA THR A 270 7.73 -8.98 22.59
C THR A 270 6.82 -9.63 21.55
N GLN A 271 5.75 -10.30 21.97
CA GLN A 271 4.76 -10.87 21.06
C GLN A 271 4.03 -9.79 20.25
N GLN A 272 3.63 -8.69 20.91
CA GLN A 272 3.00 -7.55 20.23
C GLN A 272 3.93 -6.93 19.20
N PHE A 273 5.20 -6.70 19.54
CA PHE A 273 6.19 -6.17 18.61
C PHE A 273 6.43 -7.10 17.43
N ASN A 274 6.57 -8.40 17.66
CA ASN A 274 6.67 -9.42 16.60
C ASN A 274 5.45 -9.43 15.68
N TYR A 275 4.25 -9.27 16.23
CA TYR A 275 3.03 -9.16 15.42
C TYR A 275 3.09 -7.94 14.49
N ILE A 276 3.50 -6.76 15.02
CA ILE A 276 3.63 -5.54 14.21
C ILE A 276 4.70 -5.69 13.13
N LEU A 277 5.83 -6.33 13.42
CA LEU A 277 6.87 -6.62 12.41
C LEU A 277 6.32 -7.52 11.28
N ASN A 278 5.43 -8.47 11.60
CA ASN A 278 4.80 -9.32 10.60
C ASN A 278 3.78 -8.59 9.71
N LEU A 279 3.19 -7.49 10.19
CA LEU A 279 2.33 -6.63 9.36
C LEU A 279 3.13 -5.93 8.24
N GLN A 280 4.45 -5.79 8.41
CA GLN A 280 5.37 -5.19 7.45
C GLN A 280 4.95 -3.77 7.02
N ASP A 281 4.29 -3.02 7.92
CA ASP A 281 3.92 -1.62 7.70
C ASP A 281 4.98 -0.69 8.31
N PRO A 282 5.74 0.08 7.51
CA PRO A 282 6.84 0.90 7.99
C PRO A 282 6.43 2.00 8.98
N ARG A 283 5.17 2.46 8.97
CA ARG A 283 4.68 3.48 9.91
C ARG A 283 4.44 2.86 11.28
N GLN A 284 3.69 1.76 11.32
CA GLN A 284 3.41 1.04 12.55
C GLN A 284 4.68 0.50 13.19
N ILE A 285 5.62 0.01 12.36
CA ILE A 285 6.91 -0.50 12.85
C ILE A 285 7.72 0.61 13.52
N ARG A 286 7.83 1.81 12.94
CA ARG A 286 8.56 2.93 13.56
C ARG A 286 8.00 3.36 14.91
N GLU A 287 6.69 3.45 15.00
CA GLU A 287 6.00 3.78 16.26
C GLU A 287 6.21 2.68 17.31
N ALA A 288 6.04 1.42 16.90
CA ALA A 288 6.26 0.27 17.78
C ALA A 288 7.73 0.15 18.22
N GLN A 289 8.71 0.45 17.37
CA GLN A 289 10.13 0.48 17.73
C GLN A 289 10.39 1.45 18.88
N GLN A 290 9.90 2.69 18.76
CA GLN A 290 10.10 3.73 19.78
C GLN A 290 9.50 3.32 21.13
N HIS A 291 8.27 2.80 21.12
CA HIS A 291 7.60 2.35 22.34
C HIS A 291 8.26 1.12 22.94
N PHE A 292 8.68 0.17 22.12
CA PHE A 292 9.32 -1.05 22.59
C PHE A 292 10.73 -0.79 23.15
N GLU A 293 11.50 0.07 22.49
CA GLU A 293 12.82 0.50 22.96
C GLU A 293 12.73 1.26 24.29
N ALA A 294 11.77 2.20 24.40
CA ALA A 294 11.54 2.93 25.67
C ALA A 294 11.19 1.96 26.81
N PHE A 295 10.32 0.97 26.55
CA PHE A 295 9.95 -0.04 27.54
C PHE A 295 11.16 -0.89 27.97
N LEU A 296 12.01 -1.34 27.05
CA LEU A 296 13.21 -2.12 27.39
C LEU A 296 14.22 -1.28 28.19
N ASN A 297 14.39 0.01 27.87
CA ASN A 297 15.24 0.91 28.61
C ASN A 297 14.74 1.11 30.05
N GLU A 298 13.43 1.29 30.24
CA GLU A 298 12.82 1.41 31.57
C GLU A 298 13.12 0.18 32.46
N ILE A 299 13.04 -1.03 31.90
CA ILE A 299 13.36 -2.26 32.64
C ILE A 299 14.86 -2.35 32.96
N GLU A 300 15.74 -1.98 32.01
CA GLU A 300 17.18 -1.99 32.23
C GLU A 300 17.60 -0.96 33.30
N ASP A 301 16.95 0.21 33.33
CA ASP A 301 17.19 1.23 34.36
C ASP A 301 16.75 0.76 35.77
N LEU A 302 15.64 0.00 35.87
CA LEU A 302 15.21 -0.62 37.13
C LEU A 302 16.28 -1.58 37.70
N SER A 303 16.98 -2.33 36.87
CA SER A 303 18.02 -3.24 37.27
C SER A 303 19.26 -2.54 37.90
N LEU A 304 19.55 -1.31 37.45
CA LEU A 304 20.64 -0.51 37.97
C LEU A 304 20.40 0.01 39.40
N PHE A 305 19.13 0.07 39.84
CA PHE A 305 18.76 0.55 41.16
C PHE A 305 18.57 -0.60 42.19
N GLU A 306 18.49 -1.87 41.77
CA GLU A 306 18.42 -3.03 42.66
C GLU A 306 19.81 -3.56 43.10
N GLU A 307 20.92 -3.07 42.51
CA GLU A 307 22.29 -3.40 42.92
C GLU A 307 22.89 -2.45 43.99
N TYR A 308 22.10 -1.59 44.61
CA TYR A 308 22.47 -0.76 45.76
C TYR A 308 21.50 -0.97 46.91
#